data_4caf38806506ac002658fe2dab55e494
#
_entry.id   4caf38806506ac002658fe2dab55e494
#
_cell.length_a   1.000
_cell.length_b   1.000
_cell.length_c   1.000
_cell.angle_alpha   90.00
_cell.angle_beta   90.00
_cell.angle_gamma   90.00
#
_symmetry.space_group_name_H-M   'P 1'
#
loop_
_entity.id
_entity.type
_entity.pdbx_description
1 polymer ?
#
loop_
_entity_poly.entity_id
_entity_poly.type
_entity_poly.pdbx_seq_one_letter_code
_entity_poly.pdbx_strand_id
1 'polypeptide(L)'
;MKVKPANEIMADDFFRSPSEVKKKKRLDDPASAASTLSATLPQKKPKSVKKSKVATAGSPQRGPAAPRPPLPPHRLVLAPMVGGSELPFRQLTRKYGSDLCYTPMIYSKQFVEDGSYRAEHLASARADRTGPLVAHFCGNDPQTLLAAAKLAEPHCTAVDLNLGCPQRVAHSGHFGSYLLDETDRSLLLSLVRTLAHGLRVPVFCKIRLLDEIDETVRLCKQLVDAGAALIAVHARYRGSATRRRDGPAHLDQVRIIKQALGDNSAALLTNGNVRNGAELVEALEVTGADGVMCAEGILDDPALFARACLEGEARHRQLRKRLRKAKRLAALADERELTADEARKAAQLNPLRVALKKLPTLPAPPEVAPPTRPALAAEYLALLAQAPKECAVPVHTARFHARRICRDELEELGLLELMRDAESVAEVDRLVRLCEGRMPKNSLEREAVAEAAAAAAAEKAREKRNATRRKEFEDRMKRRARREGKADDEYIRQGLAPPDADAVAELRALQPKERMGWWSARFGQHCLAYHAEGECARSNGTFGCAFLHVKPAAPADEPSAMG
;
A
#
# COMPACT_ATOMS: atom_id res chain seq x y z
N MET A 1 -16.17 -23.09 1.51
CA MET A 1 -15.79 -21.66 1.57
C MET A 1 -14.46 -21.53 0.84
N LYS A 2 -14.44 -20.88 -0.33
CA LYS A 2 -13.18 -20.55 -1.00
C LYS A 2 -12.48 -19.47 -0.16
N VAL A 3 -11.33 -19.79 0.41
CA VAL A 3 -10.48 -18.82 1.11
C VAL A 3 -9.94 -17.89 0.03
N LYS A 4 -10.20 -16.58 0.15
CA LYS A 4 -9.58 -15.58 -0.75
C LYS A 4 -8.06 -15.69 -0.66
N PRO A 5 -7.33 -15.58 -1.77
CA PRO A 5 -5.88 -15.59 -1.73
C PRO A 5 -5.35 -14.43 -0.87
N ALA A 6 -4.24 -14.65 -0.18
CA ALA A 6 -3.67 -13.70 0.78
C ALA A 6 -3.41 -12.30 0.18
N ASN A 7 -3.11 -12.23 -1.12
CA ASN A 7 -2.92 -10.97 -1.85
C ASN A 7 -4.20 -10.13 -1.96
N GLU A 8 -5.38 -10.74 -2.14
CA GLU A 8 -6.65 -10.02 -2.16
C GLU A 8 -7.00 -9.46 -0.78
N ILE A 9 -6.72 -10.21 0.30
CA ILE A 9 -6.95 -9.76 1.69
C ILE A 9 -6.04 -8.56 2.01
N MET A 10 -4.79 -8.59 1.57
CA MET A 10 -3.83 -7.50 1.78
C MET A 10 -4.16 -6.26 0.95
N ALA A 11 -4.63 -6.44 -0.29
CA ALA A 11 -5.05 -5.35 -1.15
C ALA A 11 -6.28 -4.63 -0.59
N ASP A 12 -7.32 -5.36 -0.17
CA ASP A 12 -8.54 -4.79 0.42
C ASP A 12 -8.24 -3.90 1.64
N ASP A 13 -7.26 -4.29 2.48
CA ASP A 13 -6.85 -3.49 3.63
C ASP A 13 -5.96 -2.29 3.27
N PHE A 14 -5.19 -2.37 2.19
CA PHE A 14 -4.30 -1.29 1.73
C PHE A 14 -5.09 -0.15 1.07
N PHE A 15 -6.19 -0.48 0.38
CA PHE A 15 -7.00 0.48 -0.39
C PHE A 15 -8.08 1.22 0.43
N ARG A 16 -8.28 0.88 1.71
CA ARG A 16 -9.27 1.57 2.58
C ARG A 16 -8.76 2.92 3.09
N SER A 17 -9.61 3.94 2.99
CA SER A 17 -9.32 5.26 3.56
C SER A 17 -9.36 5.26 5.10
N PRO A 18 -8.67 6.19 5.79
CA PRO A 18 -8.71 6.31 7.25
C PRO A 18 -10.12 6.52 7.82
N SER A 19 -11.05 7.07 7.02
CA SER A 19 -12.46 7.28 7.41
C SER A 19 -13.27 5.98 7.39
N GLU A 20 -12.97 5.06 6.48
CA GLU A 20 -13.64 3.75 6.40
C GLU A 20 -13.22 2.82 7.55
N VAL A 21 -11.97 2.93 8.01
CA VAL A 21 -11.47 2.19 9.17
C VAL A 21 -12.14 2.66 10.48
N LYS A 22 -12.48 3.97 10.60
CA LYS A 22 -13.20 4.50 11.77
C LYS A 22 -14.67 4.04 11.83
N LYS A 23 -15.33 3.82 10.69
CA LYS A 23 -16.73 3.33 10.66
C LYS A 23 -16.83 1.88 11.12
N LYS A 24 -15.84 1.03 10.82
CA LYS A 24 -15.86 -0.37 11.27
C LYS A 24 -15.55 -0.53 12.76
N LYS A 25 -14.80 0.41 13.36
CA LYS A 25 -14.48 0.38 14.80
C LYS A 25 -15.66 0.69 15.73
N ARG A 26 -16.73 1.33 15.26
CA ARG A 26 -17.94 1.58 16.07
C ARG A 26 -18.86 0.35 16.18
N LEU A 27 -18.62 -0.71 15.41
CA LEU A 27 -19.45 -1.92 15.41
C LEU A 27 -18.82 -3.11 16.16
N ASP A 28 -17.54 -3.04 16.52
CA ASP A 28 -16.78 -4.17 17.10
C ASP A 28 -16.20 -3.86 18.50
N ASP A 29 -16.84 -3.01 19.31
CA ASP A 29 -16.39 -2.73 20.68
C ASP A 29 -17.15 -3.63 21.68
N PRO A 30 -16.55 -4.71 22.21
CA PRO A 30 -17.17 -5.55 23.23
C PRO A 30 -16.76 -5.07 24.61
N ALA A 31 -17.33 -3.95 25.05
CA ALA A 31 -17.23 -3.51 26.44
C ALA A 31 -18.61 -3.57 27.09
N SER A 32 -19.12 -4.78 27.34
CA SER A 32 -20.05 -5.05 28.43
C SER A 32 -20.40 -6.55 28.44
N ALA A 33 -19.69 -7.35 29.18
CA ALA A 33 -20.16 -8.59 29.83
C ALA A 33 -18.98 -9.23 30.59
N ALA A 34 -18.70 -8.72 31.76
CA ALA A 34 -17.95 -9.47 32.76
C ALA A 34 -18.93 -9.78 33.89
N SER A 35 -19.45 -10.99 33.93
CA SER A 35 -19.68 -11.69 35.21
C SER A 35 -20.10 -13.14 34.95
N THR A 36 -19.42 -14.03 35.67
CA THR A 36 -19.78 -15.39 36.10
C THR A 36 -20.02 -16.46 35.04
N LEU A 37 -19.07 -17.40 34.96
CA LEU A 37 -19.33 -18.78 35.42
C LEU A 37 -18.07 -19.64 35.26
N SER A 38 -17.55 -20.05 36.38
CA SER A 38 -16.56 -21.13 36.57
C SER A 38 -17.17 -22.46 36.17
N ALA A 39 -16.55 -23.20 35.25
CA ALA A 39 -16.79 -24.63 35.05
C ALA A 39 -15.48 -25.31 34.66
N THR A 40 -15.00 -26.11 35.57
CA THR A 40 -13.86 -27.02 35.52
C THR A 40 -14.03 -28.08 34.42
N LEU A 41 -13.04 -28.23 33.55
CA LEU A 41 -12.87 -29.39 32.68
C LEU A 41 -11.53 -30.08 32.98
N PRO A 42 -11.47 -31.43 32.90
CA PRO A 42 -10.36 -32.21 33.47
C PRO A 42 -9.14 -32.25 32.57
N GLN A 43 -7.97 -32.06 33.19
CA GLN A 43 -6.65 -32.19 32.56
C GLN A 43 -6.32 -33.67 32.25
N LYS A 44 -6.08 -34.01 30.99
CA LYS A 44 -5.40 -35.23 30.58
C LYS A 44 -3.88 -35.05 30.63
N LYS A 45 -3.18 -35.83 31.44
CA LYS A 45 -1.72 -35.89 31.55
C LYS A 45 -1.09 -36.35 30.21
N PRO A 46 0.00 -35.73 29.75
CA PRO A 46 0.72 -36.19 28.58
C PRO A 46 1.57 -37.43 28.90
N LYS A 47 1.52 -38.39 27.99
CA LYS A 47 2.37 -39.60 28.04
C LYS A 47 3.83 -39.24 27.75
N SER A 48 4.74 -39.74 28.56
CA SER A 48 6.18 -39.59 28.43
C SER A 48 6.72 -40.18 27.13
N VAL A 49 7.31 -39.35 26.27
CA VAL A 49 8.09 -39.80 25.11
C VAL A 49 9.56 -39.91 25.55
N LYS A 50 10.17 -41.07 25.32
CA LYS A 50 11.54 -41.39 25.62
C LYS A 50 12.49 -40.46 24.89
N LYS A 51 13.37 -39.74 25.62
CA LYS A 51 14.47 -38.94 25.07
C LYS A 51 15.47 -39.87 24.36
N SER A 52 15.53 -39.78 23.03
CA SER A 52 16.69 -40.24 22.28
C SER A 52 17.81 -39.21 22.40
N LYS A 53 19.00 -39.65 22.76
CA LYS A 53 20.21 -38.82 22.82
C LYS A 53 20.56 -38.39 21.39
N VAL A 54 20.34 -37.11 21.06
CA VAL A 54 20.92 -36.48 19.87
C VAL A 54 22.36 -36.10 20.24
N ALA A 55 23.31 -36.66 19.49
CA ALA A 55 24.74 -36.33 19.61
C ALA A 55 24.91 -34.84 19.28
N THR A 56 25.60 -34.11 20.14
CA THR A 56 26.08 -32.74 19.92
C THR A 56 27.08 -32.77 18.75
N ALA A 57 26.60 -32.46 17.55
CA ALA A 57 27.48 -32.15 16.43
C ALA A 57 28.19 -30.81 16.74
N GLY A 58 29.52 -30.85 16.81
CA GLY A 58 30.35 -29.67 17.03
C GLY A 58 30.03 -28.55 16.06
N SER A 59 30.09 -27.32 16.56
CA SER A 59 29.93 -26.10 15.76
C SER A 59 30.89 -26.16 14.56
N PRO A 60 30.40 -25.96 13.32
CA PRO A 60 31.29 -25.92 12.18
C PRO A 60 32.26 -24.75 12.31
N GLN A 61 33.56 -25.05 12.34
CA GLN A 61 34.62 -24.05 12.31
C GLN A 61 34.44 -23.17 11.09
N ARG A 62 34.45 -21.82 11.27
CA ARG A 62 34.38 -20.82 10.21
C ARG A 62 35.56 -21.03 9.24
N GLY A 63 35.30 -21.57 8.06
CA GLY A 63 36.17 -21.32 6.94
C GLY A 63 36.11 -19.82 6.55
N PRO A 64 37.11 -19.28 5.83
CA PRO A 64 37.09 -17.89 5.40
C PRO A 64 35.78 -17.61 4.68
N ALA A 65 35.04 -16.59 5.15
CA ALA A 65 33.75 -16.21 4.56
C ALA A 65 33.96 -15.90 3.07
N ALA A 66 33.20 -16.55 2.20
CA ALA A 66 33.21 -16.23 0.79
C ALA A 66 32.98 -14.72 0.61
N PRO A 67 33.67 -14.06 -0.34
CA PRO A 67 33.50 -12.63 -0.57
C PRO A 67 32.02 -12.32 -0.83
N ARG A 68 31.48 -11.32 -0.09
CA ARG A 68 30.09 -10.90 -0.27
C ARG A 68 29.87 -10.45 -1.72
N PRO A 69 28.78 -10.86 -2.38
CA PRO A 69 28.47 -10.37 -3.72
C PRO A 69 28.33 -8.84 -3.71
N PRO A 70 28.73 -8.15 -4.80
CA PRO A 70 28.63 -6.69 -4.88
C PRO A 70 27.17 -6.23 -4.74
N LEU A 71 27.00 -5.12 -4.01
CA LEU A 71 25.67 -4.52 -3.85
C LEU A 71 25.26 -3.78 -5.14
N PRO A 72 24.00 -3.89 -5.55
CA PRO A 72 23.46 -3.01 -6.58
C PRO A 72 23.45 -1.55 -6.10
N PRO A 73 23.34 -0.55 -7.01
CA PRO A 73 23.07 0.83 -6.62
C PRO A 73 21.86 0.89 -5.68
N HIS A 74 21.95 1.63 -4.60
CA HIS A 74 20.93 1.62 -3.53
C HIS A 74 20.77 2.96 -2.80
N ARG A 75 21.11 4.08 -3.48
CA ARG A 75 20.96 5.41 -2.89
C ARG A 75 19.50 5.86 -2.79
N LEU A 76 18.70 5.61 -3.84
CA LEU A 76 17.31 6.00 -3.99
C LEU A 76 16.46 4.76 -4.29
N VAL A 77 15.70 4.31 -3.32
CA VAL A 77 15.09 2.97 -3.34
C VAL A 77 13.57 3.02 -3.26
N LEU A 78 12.90 2.38 -4.23
CA LEU A 78 11.46 2.14 -4.16
C LEU A 78 11.16 1.01 -3.17
N ALA A 79 10.36 1.28 -2.15
CA ALA A 79 9.97 0.30 -1.13
C ALA A 79 9.06 -0.81 -1.70
N PRO A 80 9.08 -2.02 -1.09
CA PRO A 80 8.10 -3.06 -1.38
C PRO A 80 6.71 -2.64 -0.89
N MET A 81 5.72 -2.71 -1.79
CA MET A 81 4.34 -2.34 -1.50
C MET A 81 3.38 -3.28 -2.24
N VAL A 82 2.50 -3.96 -1.49
CA VAL A 82 1.42 -4.76 -2.10
C VAL A 82 0.43 -3.82 -2.77
N GLY A 83 0.19 -4.00 -4.08
CA GLY A 83 -0.63 -3.10 -4.90
C GLY A 83 -0.03 -1.71 -5.11
N GLY A 84 1.29 -1.55 -4.95
CA GLY A 84 1.95 -0.26 -5.07
C GLY A 84 3.39 -0.31 -5.61
N SER A 85 3.97 -1.51 -5.82
CA SER A 85 5.28 -1.68 -6.46
C SER A 85 5.27 -2.75 -7.55
N GLU A 86 4.18 -2.83 -8.29
CA GLU A 86 4.03 -3.68 -9.48
C GLU A 86 4.90 -3.17 -10.64
N LEU A 87 5.02 -3.98 -11.70
CA LEU A 87 5.94 -3.73 -12.81
C LEU A 87 5.81 -2.32 -13.44
N PRO A 88 4.62 -1.83 -13.85
CA PRO A 88 4.49 -0.51 -14.46
C PRO A 88 4.94 0.62 -13.53
N PHE A 89 4.65 0.52 -12.23
CA PHE A 89 5.05 1.54 -11.27
C PHE A 89 6.57 1.53 -11.02
N ARG A 90 7.20 0.35 -10.96
CA ARG A 90 8.67 0.24 -10.88
C ARG A 90 9.35 0.86 -12.10
N GLN A 91 8.84 0.59 -13.31
CA GLN A 91 9.35 1.16 -14.56
C GLN A 91 9.26 2.70 -14.54
N LEU A 92 8.10 3.23 -14.12
CA LEU A 92 7.90 4.67 -14.00
C LEU A 92 8.88 5.31 -13.02
N THR A 93 9.00 4.76 -11.81
CA THR A 93 9.89 5.33 -10.78
C THR A 93 11.37 5.26 -11.16
N ARG A 94 11.80 4.21 -11.90
CA ARG A 94 13.17 4.13 -12.43
C ARG A 94 13.48 5.19 -13.47
N LYS A 95 12.55 5.46 -14.37
CA LYS A 95 12.69 6.57 -15.33
C LYS A 95 12.97 7.90 -14.62
N TYR A 96 12.46 8.05 -13.39
CA TYR A 96 12.61 9.25 -12.56
C TYR A 96 13.56 9.06 -11.38
N GLY A 97 14.57 8.19 -11.51
CA GLY A 97 15.74 8.17 -10.63
C GLY A 97 15.73 7.14 -9.51
N SER A 98 14.87 6.13 -9.54
CA SER A 98 14.97 5.00 -8.60
C SER A 98 16.16 4.11 -8.99
N ASP A 99 17.17 4.01 -8.14
CA ASP A 99 18.33 3.15 -8.36
C ASP A 99 17.99 1.67 -8.21
N LEU A 100 17.11 1.37 -7.25
CA LEU A 100 16.73 0.02 -6.85
C LEU A 100 15.23 -0.06 -6.57
N CYS A 101 14.58 -1.08 -7.11
CA CYS A 101 13.16 -1.32 -6.86
C CYS A 101 12.94 -2.69 -6.21
N TYR A 102 11.91 -2.76 -5.38
CA TYR A 102 11.47 -3.99 -4.75
C TYR A 102 10.19 -4.53 -5.40
N THR A 103 10.06 -5.85 -5.47
CA THR A 103 8.78 -6.48 -5.79
C THR A 103 7.76 -6.21 -4.66
N PRO A 104 6.46 -6.36 -4.91
CA PRO A 104 5.51 -6.61 -3.83
C PRO A 104 5.95 -7.79 -2.97
N MET A 105 5.39 -7.91 -1.75
CA MET A 105 5.73 -9.01 -0.85
C MET A 105 5.27 -10.35 -1.40
N ILE A 106 6.20 -11.32 -1.45
CA ILE A 106 6.00 -12.67 -1.96
C ILE A 106 5.98 -13.67 -0.78
N TYR A 107 4.92 -14.47 -0.69
CA TYR A 107 4.84 -15.55 0.29
C TYR A 107 5.67 -16.75 -0.15
N SER A 108 6.74 -17.06 0.56
CA SER A 108 7.69 -18.11 0.15
C SER A 108 7.02 -19.48 0.02
N LYS A 109 6.15 -19.85 0.95
CA LYS A 109 5.40 -21.12 0.92
C LYS A 109 4.50 -21.20 -0.32
N GLN A 110 3.66 -20.19 -0.55
CA GLN A 110 2.78 -20.16 -1.71
C GLN A 110 3.57 -20.13 -3.01
N PHE A 111 4.69 -19.41 -3.05
CA PHE A 111 5.55 -19.34 -4.23
C PHE A 111 6.16 -20.69 -4.61
N VAL A 112 6.45 -21.57 -3.64
CA VAL A 112 6.95 -22.92 -3.88
C VAL A 112 5.81 -23.88 -4.27
N GLU A 113 4.68 -23.80 -3.56
CA GLU A 113 3.58 -24.77 -3.68
C GLU A 113 2.61 -24.46 -4.84
N ASP A 114 2.36 -23.19 -5.15
CA ASP A 114 1.40 -22.74 -6.17
C ASP A 114 2.11 -22.29 -7.44
N GLY A 115 1.99 -23.08 -8.50
CA GLY A 115 2.60 -22.78 -9.81
C GLY A 115 2.05 -21.53 -10.48
N SER A 116 0.77 -21.20 -10.31
CA SER A 116 0.15 -20.01 -10.91
C SER A 116 0.61 -18.73 -10.20
N TYR A 117 0.62 -18.73 -8.87
CA TYR A 117 1.16 -17.65 -8.07
C TYR A 117 2.64 -17.37 -8.39
N ARG A 118 3.44 -18.42 -8.50
CA ARG A 118 4.85 -18.32 -8.88
C ARG A 118 5.00 -17.75 -10.28
N ALA A 119 4.22 -18.23 -11.25
CA ALA A 119 4.31 -17.78 -12.65
C ALA A 119 4.03 -16.27 -12.78
N GLU A 120 3.01 -15.74 -12.08
CA GLU A 120 2.67 -14.33 -12.04
C GLU A 120 3.84 -13.46 -11.52
N HIS A 121 4.41 -13.83 -10.37
CA HIS A 121 5.53 -13.09 -9.79
C HIS A 121 6.81 -13.18 -10.65
N LEU A 122 7.11 -14.35 -11.23
CA LEU A 122 8.25 -14.51 -12.12
C LEU A 122 8.05 -13.80 -13.47
N ALA A 123 6.84 -13.74 -14.01
CA ALA A 123 6.55 -12.95 -15.21
C ALA A 123 6.87 -11.48 -14.98
N SER A 124 6.42 -10.92 -13.86
CA SER A 124 6.70 -9.54 -13.46
C SER A 124 8.22 -9.27 -13.28
N ALA A 125 8.96 -10.21 -12.69
CA ALA A 125 10.40 -10.08 -12.51
C ALA A 125 11.17 -10.22 -13.84
N ARG A 126 10.77 -11.14 -14.72
CA ARG A 126 11.38 -11.34 -16.06
C ARG A 126 11.15 -10.16 -17.00
N ALA A 127 9.97 -9.54 -16.92
CA ALA A 127 9.63 -8.36 -17.72
C ALA A 127 10.31 -7.08 -17.22
N ASP A 128 10.78 -7.06 -15.97
CA ASP A 128 11.45 -5.91 -15.35
C ASP A 128 12.93 -5.84 -15.73
N ARG A 129 13.20 -5.35 -16.94
CA ARG A 129 14.56 -5.20 -17.49
C ARG A 129 15.12 -3.78 -17.38
N THR A 130 14.43 -2.90 -16.66
CA THR A 130 14.77 -1.48 -16.60
C THR A 130 15.82 -1.15 -15.53
N GLY A 131 16.22 -2.11 -14.70
CA GLY A 131 17.27 -1.92 -13.68
C GLY A 131 17.24 -2.96 -12.55
N PRO A 132 18.04 -2.75 -11.50
CA PRO A 132 18.14 -3.68 -10.38
C PRO A 132 16.82 -3.94 -9.67
N LEU A 133 16.52 -5.19 -9.36
CA LEU A 133 15.30 -5.65 -8.72
C LEU A 133 15.61 -6.49 -7.48
N VAL A 134 14.91 -6.23 -6.38
CA VAL A 134 14.95 -7.03 -5.15
C VAL A 134 13.68 -7.87 -5.04
N ALA A 135 13.83 -9.19 -4.94
CA ALA A 135 12.72 -10.09 -4.64
C ALA A 135 12.46 -10.07 -3.12
N HIS A 136 11.29 -9.55 -2.71
CA HIS A 136 10.93 -9.31 -1.31
C HIS A 136 10.05 -10.44 -0.78
N PHE A 137 10.64 -11.36 0.00
CA PHE A 137 9.97 -12.55 0.52
C PHE A 137 9.53 -12.39 1.98
N CYS A 138 8.45 -13.08 2.34
CA CYS A 138 8.11 -13.39 3.72
C CYS A 138 7.97 -14.90 3.93
N GLY A 139 8.27 -15.35 5.14
CA GLY A 139 8.19 -16.76 5.55
C GLY A 139 8.92 -16.99 6.84
N ASN A 140 8.76 -18.18 7.43
CA ASN A 140 9.32 -18.59 8.71
C ASN A 140 9.95 -20.00 8.69
N ASP A 141 10.05 -20.62 7.53
CA ASP A 141 10.75 -21.88 7.34
C ASP A 141 11.99 -21.70 6.46
N PRO A 142 13.21 -21.98 6.94
CA PRO A 142 14.45 -21.70 6.24
C PRO A 142 14.57 -22.44 4.89
N GLN A 143 14.08 -23.67 4.80
CA GLN A 143 14.22 -24.49 3.59
C GLN A 143 13.23 -24.05 2.50
N THR A 144 11.99 -23.78 2.88
CA THR A 144 10.97 -23.25 1.98
C THR A 144 11.37 -21.86 1.47
N LEU A 145 11.89 -21.01 2.34
CA LEU A 145 12.35 -19.67 1.98
C LEU A 145 13.53 -19.72 0.99
N LEU A 146 14.50 -20.60 1.24
CA LEU A 146 15.62 -20.80 0.31
C LEU A 146 15.16 -21.36 -1.03
N ALA A 147 14.26 -22.34 -1.05
CA ALA A 147 13.70 -22.91 -2.27
C ALA A 147 12.98 -21.82 -3.11
N ALA A 148 12.17 -20.99 -2.47
CA ALA A 148 11.52 -19.85 -3.12
C ALA A 148 12.53 -18.85 -3.68
N ALA A 149 13.52 -18.46 -2.87
CA ALA A 149 14.55 -17.52 -3.26
C ALA A 149 15.41 -18.03 -4.44
N LYS A 150 15.76 -19.32 -4.49
CA LYS A 150 16.47 -19.94 -5.60
C LYS A 150 15.70 -19.91 -6.93
N LEU A 151 14.38 -20.05 -6.85
CA LEU A 151 13.51 -19.94 -8.03
C LEU A 151 13.47 -18.49 -8.57
N ALA A 152 13.58 -17.48 -7.70
CA ALA A 152 13.59 -16.08 -8.08
C ALA A 152 14.99 -15.55 -8.44
N GLU A 153 16.06 -16.14 -7.91
CA GLU A 153 17.46 -15.69 -8.03
C GLU A 153 17.88 -15.34 -9.47
N PRO A 154 17.51 -16.12 -10.53
CA PRO A 154 17.89 -15.78 -11.91
C PRO A 154 17.25 -14.48 -12.44
N HIS A 155 16.29 -13.93 -11.74
CA HIS A 155 15.44 -12.83 -12.18
C HIS A 155 15.50 -11.59 -11.26
N CYS A 156 16.40 -11.59 -10.27
CA CYS A 156 16.60 -10.48 -9.35
C CYS A 156 18.09 -10.25 -9.06
N THR A 157 18.42 -9.06 -8.58
CA THR A 157 19.78 -8.68 -8.21
C THR A 157 20.08 -8.86 -6.73
N ALA A 158 19.04 -9.00 -5.93
CA ALA A 158 19.11 -9.29 -4.49
C ALA A 158 17.81 -9.95 -4.01
N VAL A 159 17.89 -10.63 -2.88
CA VAL A 159 16.74 -11.19 -2.16
C VAL A 159 16.61 -10.49 -0.82
N ASP A 160 15.41 -10.06 -0.44
CA ASP A 160 15.13 -9.41 0.83
C ASP A 160 14.15 -10.23 1.68
N LEU A 161 14.43 -10.33 2.97
CA LEU A 161 13.54 -10.91 3.95
C LEU A 161 12.72 -9.83 4.64
N ASN A 162 11.39 -9.95 4.54
CA ASN A 162 10.45 -9.08 5.23
C ASN A 162 10.43 -9.37 6.74
N LEU A 163 10.94 -8.44 7.51
CA LEU A 163 10.93 -8.45 8.97
C LEU A 163 10.21 -7.21 9.55
N GLY A 164 9.36 -6.55 8.72
CA GLY A 164 8.74 -5.29 9.11
C GLY A 164 7.21 -5.25 9.01
N CYS A 165 6.54 -6.28 8.45
CA CYS A 165 5.09 -6.28 8.30
C CYS A 165 4.39 -6.51 9.65
N PRO A 166 3.56 -5.55 10.17
CA PRO A 166 2.87 -5.69 11.44
C PRO A 166 1.40 -6.13 11.29
N GLN A 167 0.94 -6.48 10.09
CA GLN A 167 -0.46 -6.74 9.80
C GLN A 167 -0.96 -8.06 10.39
N ARG A 168 -2.29 -8.22 10.52
CA ARG A 168 -2.93 -9.44 11.05
C ARG A 168 -2.48 -10.72 10.32
N VAL A 169 -2.31 -10.63 8.99
CA VAL A 169 -1.84 -11.77 8.19
C VAL A 169 -0.42 -12.19 8.58
N ALA A 170 0.46 -11.24 8.90
CA ALA A 170 1.81 -11.53 9.39
C ALA A 170 1.78 -12.14 10.80
N HIS A 171 0.88 -11.65 11.67
CA HIS A 171 0.65 -12.24 12.99
C HIS A 171 0.16 -13.69 12.88
N SER A 172 -0.90 -13.92 12.10
CA SER A 172 -1.49 -15.27 11.93
C SER A 172 -0.54 -16.24 11.23
N GLY A 173 0.29 -15.76 10.31
CA GLY A 173 1.28 -16.54 9.58
C GLY A 173 2.64 -16.62 10.26
N HIS A 174 2.81 -15.98 11.41
CA HIS A 174 4.06 -15.91 12.18
C HIS A 174 5.27 -15.52 11.33
N PHE A 175 5.17 -14.37 10.62
CA PHE A 175 6.26 -13.81 9.80
C PHE A 175 6.34 -12.28 9.95
N GLY A 176 7.24 -11.66 9.24
CA GLY A 176 7.40 -10.21 9.26
C GLY A 176 7.93 -9.69 10.59
N SER A 177 7.32 -8.65 11.17
CA SER A 177 7.77 -8.06 12.43
C SER A 177 7.59 -8.98 13.65
N TYR A 178 6.83 -10.05 13.52
CA TYR A 178 6.62 -11.04 14.59
C TYR A 178 7.80 -12.01 14.76
N LEU A 179 8.72 -12.06 13.79
CA LEU A 179 10.00 -12.77 13.94
C LEU A 179 11.08 -11.95 14.67
N LEU A 180 10.80 -10.69 14.99
CA LEU A 180 11.76 -9.83 15.69
C LEU A 180 11.80 -10.08 17.22
N ASP A 181 10.83 -10.82 17.75
CA ASP A 181 10.79 -11.16 19.17
C ASP A 181 12.01 -12.02 19.56
N GLU A 182 12.48 -11.87 20.81
CA GLU A 182 13.71 -12.54 21.25
C GLU A 182 13.58 -14.07 21.25
N THR A 183 12.37 -14.57 21.48
CA THR A 183 12.03 -16.01 21.39
C THR A 183 12.28 -16.60 20.02
N ASP A 184 12.12 -15.81 18.95
CA ASP A 184 12.31 -16.22 17.56
C ASP A 184 13.71 -15.88 17.02
N ARG A 185 14.58 -15.28 17.83
CA ARG A 185 15.90 -14.81 17.41
C ARG A 185 16.74 -15.90 16.73
N SER A 186 16.74 -17.11 17.26
CA SER A 186 17.47 -18.23 16.69
C SER A 186 16.94 -18.63 15.31
N LEU A 187 15.62 -18.66 15.16
CA LEU A 187 14.93 -18.92 13.88
C LEU A 187 15.25 -17.81 12.87
N LEU A 188 15.07 -16.55 13.25
CA LEU A 188 15.38 -15.40 12.42
C LEU A 188 16.79 -15.45 11.84
N LEU A 189 17.80 -15.68 12.70
CA LEU A 189 19.19 -15.75 12.27
C LEU A 189 19.46 -17.00 11.40
N SER A 190 18.74 -18.11 11.63
CA SER A 190 18.78 -19.28 10.76
C SER A 190 18.23 -18.99 9.37
N LEU A 191 17.11 -18.26 9.25
CA LEU A 191 16.53 -17.82 7.97
C LEU A 191 17.56 -17.03 7.15
N VAL A 192 18.19 -16.01 7.79
CA VAL A 192 19.16 -15.15 7.10
C VAL A 192 20.42 -15.93 6.71
N ARG A 193 20.98 -16.76 7.61
CA ARG A 193 22.16 -17.61 7.30
C ARG A 193 21.87 -18.57 6.15
N THR A 194 20.71 -19.21 6.16
CA THR A 194 20.31 -20.16 5.11
C THR A 194 20.25 -19.49 3.75
N LEU A 195 19.66 -18.29 3.68
CA LEU A 195 19.66 -17.49 2.45
C LEU A 195 21.09 -17.07 2.03
N ALA A 196 21.85 -16.49 2.97
CA ALA A 196 23.19 -15.95 2.68
C ALA A 196 24.20 -17.01 2.22
N HIS A 197 24.08 -18.25 2.72
CA HIS A 197 24.93 -19.37 2.27
C HIS A 197 24.39 -20.06 1.01
N GLY A 198 23.07 -20.01 0.79
CA GLY A 198 22.43 -20.73 -0.31
C GLY A 198 22.31 -19.95 -1.60
N LEU A 199 22.43 -18.63 -1.61
CA LEU A 199 22.26 -17.75 -2.76
C LEU A 199 23.58 -17.15 -3.25
N ARG A 200 23.63 -16.84 -4.52
CA ARG A 200 24.74 -16.10 -5.17
C ARG A 200 24.52 -14.59 -5.16
N VAL A 201 23.25 -14.15 -5.04
CA VAL A 201 22.89 -12.73 -4.91
C VAL A 201 22.93 -12.29 -3.45
N PRO A 202 23.15 -10.99 -3.16
CA PRO A 202 23.17 -10.50 -1.79
C PRO A 202 21.79 -10.62 -1.10
N VAL A 203 21.82 -10.85 0.22
CA VAL A 203 20.63 -10.96 1.06
C VAL A 203 20.43 -9.68 1.84
N PHE A 204 19.23 -9.14 1.78
CA PHE A 204 18.80 -7.94 2.47
C PHE A 204 17.80 -8.28 3.58
N CYS A 205 17.66 -7.40 4.55
CA CYS A 205 16.65 -7.51 5.60
C CYS A 205 15.92 -6.19 5.78
N LYS A 206 14.58 -6.19 5.65
CA LYS A 206 13.78 -5.00 5.91
C LYS A 206 13.08 -5.11 7.25
N ILE A 207 13.51 -4.30 8.23
CA ILE A 207 13.08 -4.35 9.62
C ILE A 207 12.26 -3.12 10.05
N ARG A 208 11.66 -3.19 11.23
CA ARG A 208 11.20 -2.05 12.05
C ARG A 208 12.08 -1.92 13.30
N LEU A 209 11.94 -0.78 13.98
CA LEU A 209 12.54 -0.57 15.28
C LEU A 209 11.91 -1.50 16.32
N LEU A 210 12.72 -2.02 17.22
CA LEU A 210 12.29 -2.62 18.48
C LEU A 210 12.05 -1.51 19.52
N ASP A 211 11.38 -1.85 20.61
CA ASP A 211 11.00 -0.86 21.63
C ASP A 211 12.23 -0.18 22.25
N GLU A 212 13.34 -0.95 22.41
CA GLU A 212 14.61 -0.43 22.88
C GLU A 212 15.63 -0.32 21.75
N ILE A 213 16.28 0.85 21.64
CA ILE A 213 17.27 1.10 20.58
C ILE A 213 18.48 0.16 20.66
N ASP A 214 18.94 -0.15 21.85
CA ASP A 214 20.08 -1.06 22.05
C ASP A 214 19.77 -2.48 21.57
N GLU A 215 18.53 -2.91 21.70
CA GLU A 215 18.08 -4.19 21.14
C GLU A 215 18.03 -4.15 19.62
N THR A 216 17.58 -3.03 19.03
CA THR A 216 17.59 -2.85 17.58
C THR A 216 19.03 -2.88 17.04
N VAL A 217 19.96 -2.19 17.72
CA VAL A 217 21.39 -2.22 17.36
C VAL A 217 21.96 -3.63 17.45
N ARG A 218 21.66 -4.35 18.52
CA ARG A 218 22.10 -5.75 18.71
C ARG A 218 21.55 -6.66 17.61
N LEU A 219 20.25 -6.52 17.29
CA LEU A 219 19.61 -7.22 16.17
C LEU A 219 20.33 -6.94 14.85
N CYS A 220 20.59 -5.68 14.52
CA CYS A 220 21.26 -5.31 13.27
C CYS A 220 22.66 -5.95 13.18
N LYS A 221 23.46 -5.93 14.24
CA LYS A 221 24.76 -6.61 14.28
C LYS A 221 24.63 -8.12 14.05
N GLN A 222 23.66 -8.76 14.70
CA GLN A 222 23.38 -10.20 14.51
C GLN A 222 22.94 -10.54 13.08
N LEU A 223 22.14 -9.68 12.43
CA LEU A 223 21.75 -9.85 11.03
C LEU A 223 22.95 -9.74 10.09
N VAL A 224 23.86 -8.79 10.35
CA VAL A 224 25.12 -8.65 9.59
C VAL A 224 25.99 -9.88 9.77
N ASP A 225 26.14 -10.38 10.99
CA ASP A 225 26.89 -11.61 11.30
C ASP A 225 26.26 -12.85 10.68
N ALA A 226 24.95 -12.86 10.53
CA ALA A 226 24.22 -13.91 9.82
C ALA A 226 24.37 -13.86 8.30
N GLY A 227 24.91 -12.75 7.73
CA GLY A 227 25.21 -12.60 6.32
C GLY A 227 24.32 -11.59 5.57
N ALA A 228 23.52 -10.78 6.28
CA ALA A 228 22.82 -9.68 5.65
C ALA A 228 23.82 -8.67 5.07
N ALA A 229 23.66 -8.33 3.80
CA ALA A 229 24.50 -7.38 3.07
C ALA A 229 23.96 -5.96 3.10
N LEU A 230 22.65 -5.81 3.35
CA LEU A 230 21.97 -4.52 3.48
C LEU A 230 20.80 -4.66 4.47
N ILE A 231 20.62 -3.64 5.31
CA ILE A 231 19.48 -3.55 6.22
C ILE A 231 18.68 -2.28 5.90
N ALA A 232 17.38 -2.43 5.60
CA ALA A 232 16.47 -1.30 5.44
C ALA A 232 15.64 -1.13 6.71
N VAL A 233 15.85 -0.01 7.42
CA VAL A 233 15.17 0.27 8.70
C VAL A 233 13.97 1.17 8.48
N HIS A 234 12.76 0.62 8.63
CA HIS A 234 11.58 1.47 8.78
C HIS A 234 11.61 2.07 10.20
N ALA A 235 11.89 3.36 10.27
CA ALA A 235 12.17 4.10 11.51
C ALA A 235 10.92 4.31 12.39
N ARG A 236 10.08 3.27 12.51
CA ARG A 236 8.91 3.21 13.39
C ARG A 236 8.90 1.88 14.13
N TYR A 237 8.33 1.90 15.32
CA TYR A 237 8.13 0.68 16.11
C TYR A 237 7.12 -0.25 15.42
N ARG A 238 7.09 -1.51 15.82
CA ARG A 238 6.15 -2.51 15.27
C ARG A 238 4.70 -2.05 15.38
N GLY A 239 4.33 -1.42 16.50
CA GLY A 239 2.97 -1.03 16.80
C GLY A 239 2.04 -2.24 16.98
N SER A 240 0.74 -2.01 16.96
CA SER A 240 -0.25 -3.08 17.05
C SER A 240 -0.60 -3.65 15.67
N ALA A 241 -1.12 -4.88 15.64
CA ALA A 241 -1.59 -5.54 14.41
C ALA A 241 -2.71 -4.77 13.68
N THR A 242 -3.36 -3.82 14.35
CA THR A 242 -4.43 -2.98 13.81
C THR A 242 -3.95 -1.61 13.34
N ARG A 243 -2.74 -1.18 13.68
CA ARG A 243 -2.16 0.12 13.34
C ARG A 243 -0.98 -0.06 12.40
N ARG A 244 -1.09 0.47 11.18
CA ARG A 244 0.00 0.43 10.17
C ARG A 244 1.10 1.44 10.45
N ARG A 245 0.74 2.57 11.08
CA ARG A 245 1.64 3.68 11.41
C ARG A 245 1.45 4.01 12.87
N ASP A 246 2.54 3.95 13.60
CA ASP A 246 2.57 4.31 15.01
C ASP A 246 3.51 5.51 15.16
N GLY A 247 2.93 6.71 15.15
CA GLY A 247 3.64 7.96 15.30
C GLY A 247 4.54 8.38 14.11
N PRO A 248 5.40 9.38 14.33
CA PRO A 248 6.42 9.82 13.37
C PRO A 248 7.54 8.80 13.23
N ALA A 249 8.38 8.92 12.19
CA ALA A 249 9.58 8.12 12.07
C ALA A 249 10.70 8.67 12.96
N HIS A 250 11.38 7.80 13.70
CA HIS A 250 12.49 8.10 14.60
C HIS A 250 13.82 8.02 13.83
N LEU A 251 14.13 9.03 13.02
CA LEU A 251 15.34 9.07 12.18
C LEU A 251 16.62 9.14 13.01
N ASP A 252 16.57 9.74 14.18
CA ASP A 252 17.68 9.78 15.17
C ASP A 252 18.13 8.36 15.58
N GLN A 253 17.20 7.43 15.73
CA GLN A 253 17.52 6.04 16.04
C GLN A 253 18.23 5.32 14.89
N VAL A 254 17.86 5.63 13.63
CA VAL A 254 18.60 5.11 12.46
C VAL A 254 20.04 5.60 12.45
N ARG A 255 20.29 6.85 12.86
CA ARG A 255 21.65 7.37 13.03
C ARG A 255 22.45 6.56 14.05
N ILE A 256 21.86 6.24 15.20
CA ILE A 256 22.51 5.42 16.25
C ILE A 256 22.90 4.05 15.68
N ILE A 257 21.98 3.42 14.92
CA ILE A 257 22.23 2.13 14.25
C ILE A 257 23.40 2.27 13.25
N LYS A 258 23.40 3.31 12.40
CA LYS A 258 24.48 3.54 11.42
C LYS A 258 25.83 3.70 12.09
N GLN A 259 25.90 4.49 13.15
CA GLN A 259 27.12 4.68 13.93
C GLN A 259 27.62 3.38 14.59
N ALA A 260 26.69 2.58 15.12
CA ALA A 260 27.03 1.32 15.80
C ALA A 260 27.48 0.20 14.83
N LEU A 261 27.02 0.24 13.57
CA LEU A 261 27.46 -0.69 12.52
C LEU A 261 28.80 -0.28 11.91
N GLY A 262 29.09 1.01 11.78
CA GLY A 262 30.27 1.52 11.09
C GLY A 262 30.23 1.36 9.57
N ASP A 263 31.22 1.96 8.88
CA ASP A 263 31.21 2.07 7.41
C ASP A 263 31.61 0.77 6.67
N ASN A 264 32.30 -0.15 7.32
CA ASN A 264 32.76 -1.42 6.72
C ASN A 264 31.80 -2.59 6.95
N SER A 265 30.59 -2.32 7.41
CA SER A 265 29.55 -3.30 7.71
C SER A 265 28.59 -3.49 6.52
N ALA A 266 27.36 -3.94 6.79
CA ALA A 266 26.29 -3.94 5.80
C ALA A 266 25.83 -2.51 5.49
N ALA A 267 25.35 -2.27 4.26
CA ALA A 267 24.73 -1.00 3.92
C ALA A 267 23.45 -0.79 4.73
N LEU A 268 23.16 0.45 5.08
CA LEU A 268 21.96 0.83 5.83
C LEU A 268 21.09 1.78 5.03
N LEU A 269 19.82 1.42 4.84
CA LEU A 269 18.81 2.32 4.27
C LEU A 269 17.91 2.86 5.37
N THR A 270 17.64 4.18 5.31
CA THR A 270 16.58 4.79 6.10
C THR A 270 15.25 4.75 5.36
N ASN A 271 14.15 4.45 6.07
CA ASN A 271 12.80 4.43 5.52
C ASN A 271 11.82 5.09 6.50
N GLY A 272 10.99 5.97 6.02
CA GLY A 272 9.93 6.67 6.76
C GLY A 272 10.01 8.18 6.64
N ASN A 273 8.86 8.86 6.74
CA ASN A 273 8.67 10.30 6.70
C ASN A 273 9.10 11.02 5.40
N VAL A 274 9.46 10.34 4.34
CA VAL A 274 9.86 10.98 3.09
C VAL A 274 8.66 11.16 2.17
N ARG A 275 8.26 12.43 1.93
CA ARG A 275 7.15 12.81 1.05
C ARG A 275 7.56 13.76 -0.07
N ASN A 276 8.72 14.41 0.07
CA ASN A 276 9.24 15.37 -0.90
C ASN A 276 10.78 15.36 -0.89
N GLY A 277 11.40 16.14 -1.80
CA GLY A 277 12.85 16.20 -1.94
C GLY A 277 13.57 16.75 -0.71
N ALA A 278 12.99 17.73 -0.02
CA ALA A 278 13.58 18.31 1.18
C ALA A 278 13.66 17.29 2.33
N GLU A 279 12.56 16.54 2.57
CA GLU A 279 12.51 15.48 3.58
C GLU A 279 13.45 14.29 3.23
N LEU A 280 13.66 14.04 1.93
CA LEU A 280 14.63 13.04 1.49
C LEU A 280 16.06 13.44 1.88
N VAL A 281 16.44 14.70 1.60
CA VAL A 281 17.75 15.25 1.95
C VAL A 281 17.93 15.24 3.46
N GLU A 282 16.92 15.70 4.21
CA GLU A 282 16.93 15.68 5.68
C GLU A 282 17.11 14.28 6.25
N ALA A 283 16.39 13.29 5.72
CA ALA A 283 16.52 11.91 6.16
C ALA A 283 17.94 11.38 6.02
N LEU A 284 18.63 11.71 4.92
CA LEU A 284 20.04 11.34 4.71
C LEU A 284 21.00 12.13 5.62
N GLU A 285 20.75 13.44 5.81
CA GLU A 285 21.57 14.30 6.70
C GLU A 285 21.46 13.84 8.16
N VAL A 286 20.24 13.55 8.62
CA VAL A 286 19.99 13.15 10.01
C VAL A 286 20.53 11.78 10.30
N THR A 287 20.33 10.82 9.40
CA THR A 287 20.65 9.41 9.65
C THR A 287 22.09 9.03 9.31
N GLY A 288 22.70 9.70 8.32
CA GLY A 288 23.97 9.28 7.72
C GLY A 288 23.87 7.94 6.97
N ALA A 289 22.65 7.48 6.64
CA ALA A 289 22.40 6.22 5.95
C ALA A 289 22.99 6.22 4.53
N ASP A 290 23.29 5.04 4.01
CA ASP A 290 23.87 4.84 2.69
C ASP A 290 22.85 5.13 1.57
N GLY A 291 21.55 5.02 1.87
CA GLY A 291 20.48 5.35 0.97
C GLY A 291 19.14 5.57 1.68
N VAL A 292 18.16 6.00 0.89
CA VAL A 292 16.79 6.28 1.34
C VAL A 292 15.81 5.37 0.61
N MET A 293 14.91 4.74 1.37
CA MET A 293 13.81 3.95 0.84
C MET A 293 12.50 4.74 1.00
N CYS A 294 11.79 4.99 -0.11
CA CYS A 294 10.51 5.70 -0.13
C CYS A 294 9.36 4.76 -0.44
N ALA A 295 8.22 4.97 0.24
CA ALA A 295 6.96 4.30 0.00
C ALA A 295 5.85 5.33 -0.31
N GLU A 296 5.32 5.97 0.72
CA GLU A 296 4.14 6.83 0.62
C GLU A 296 4.35 8.06 -0.28
N GLY A 297 5.50 8.75 -0.16
CA GLY A 297 5.76 9.95 -0.95
C GLY A 297 5.91 9.65 -2.43
N ILE A 298 6.53 8.52 -2.78
CA ILE A 298 6.71 8.14 -4.19
C ILE A 298 5.41 7.63 -4.83
N LEU A 299 4.45 7.14 -4.04
CA LEU A 299 3.10 6.84 -4.51
C LEU A 299 2.31 8.11 -4.86
N ASP A 300 2.58 9.22 -4.17
CA ASP A 300 1.97 10.52 -4.43
C ASP A 300 2.69 11.27 -5.57
N ASP A 301 4.02 11.08 -5.69
CA ASP A 301 4.85 11.66 -6.76
C ASP A 301 5.89 10.65 -7.24
N PRO A 302 5.61 9.87 -8.31
CA PRO A 302 6.57 8.91 -8.87
C PRO A 302 7.90 9.51 -9.31
N ALA A 303 7.98 10.83 -9.54
CA ALA A 303 9.18 11.56 -9.89
C ALA A 303 9.87 12.23 -8.67
N LEU A 304 9.50 11.87 -7.44
CA LEU A 304 10.06 12.42 -6.21
C LEU A 304 11.59 12.40 -6.20
N PHE A 305 12.21 11.32 -6.63
CA PHE A 305 13.67 11.18 -6.65
C PHE A 305 14.33 12.13 -7.66
N ALA A 306 13.76 12.30 -8.86
CA ALA A 306 14.25 13.27 -9.84
C ALA A 306 14.17 14.71 -9.30
N ARG A 307 13.05 15.07 -8.68
CA ARG A 307 12.88 16.41 -8.06
C ARG A 307 13.88 16.61 -6.93
N ALA A 308 14.08 15.62 -6.06
CA ALA A 308 15.07 15.69 -4.99
C ALA A 308 16.50 15.88 -5.49
N CYS A 309 16.88 15.19 -6.58
CA CYS A 309 18.20 15.36 -7.21
C CYS A 309 18.39 16.78 -7.78
N LEU A 310 17.38 17.30 -8.48
CA LEU A 310 17.40 18.68 -9.02
C LEU A 310 17.50 19.73 -7.91
N GLU A 311 16.73 19.59 -6.84
CA GLU A 311 16.77 20.46 -5.67
C GLU A 311 18.12 20.37 -4.95
N GLY A 312 18.67 19.17 -4.78
CA GLY A 312 19.97 18.93 -4.20
C GLY A 312 21.09 19.60 -4.99
N GLU A 313 21.11 19.47 -6.32
CA GLU A 313 22.06 20.16 -7.17
C GLU A 313 21.94 21.70 -7.09
N ALA A 314 20.71 22.20 -7.10
CA ALA A 314 20.47 23.66 -6.96
C ALA A 314 21.02 24.16 -5.63
N ARG A 315 20.78 23.44 -4.52
CA ARG A 315 21.31 23.76 -3.19
C ARG A 315 22.83 23.71 -3.15
N HIS A 316 23.45 22.68 -3.76
CA HIS A 316 24.91 22.59 -3.91
C HIS A 316 25.50 23.79 -4.68
N ARG A 317 24.90 24.12 -5.82
CA ARG A 317 25.33 25.26 -6.64
C ARG A 317 25.25 26.58 -5.86
N GLN A 318 24.16 26.78 -5.13
CA GLN A 318 23.96 27.98 -4.30
C GLN A 318 25.01 28.08 -3.18
N LEU A 319 25.24 26.98 -2.43
CA LEU A 319 26.25 26.95 -1.36
C LEU A 319 27.67 27.20 -1.90
N ARG A 320 28.03 26.56 -3.02
CA ARG A 320 29.34 26.78 -3.69
C ARG A 320 29.50 28.24 -4.15
N LYS A 321 28.44 28.89 -4.67
CA LYS A 321 28.45 30.29 -5.05
C LYS A 321 28.67 31.20 -3.83
N ARG A 322 27.94 30.94 -2.74
CA ARG A 322 28.10 31.69 -1.48
C ARG A 322 29.49 31.47 -0.88
N LEU A 323 30.00 30.24 -0.87
CA LEU A 323 31.34 29.92 -0.37
C LEU A 323 32.44 30.63 -1.17
N ARG A 324 32.34 30.65 -2.52
CA ARG A 324 33.30 31.42 -3.37
C ARG A 324 33.29 32.91 -3.05
N LYS A 325 32.08 33.48 -2.85
CA LYS A 325 31.94 34.89 -2.45
C LYS A 325 32.55 35.16 -1.08
N ALA A 326 32.27 34.30 -0.08
CA ALA A 326 32.85 34.43 1.26
C ALA A 326 34.39 34.32 1.26
N LYS A 327 34.95 33.37 0.47
CA LYS A 327 36.41 33.24 0.29
C LYS A 327 37.04 34.48 -0.31
N ARG A 328 36.42 35.05 -1.36
CA ARG A 328 36.90 36.27 -2.00
C ARG A 328 36.89 37.45 -1.04
N LEU A 329 35.80 37.61 -0.27
CA LEU A 329 35.70 38.71 0.70
C LEU A 329 36.68 38.53 1.87
N ALA A 330 36.90 37.29 2.34
CA ALA A 330 37.91 37.03 3.37
C ALA A 330 39.33 37.37 2.90
N ALA A 331 39.68 37.12 1.63
CA ALA A 331 40.98 37.54 1.07
C ALA A 331 41.08 39.05 0.92
N LEU A 332 39.99 39.75 0.55
CA LEU A 332 39.99 41.22 0.44
C LEU A 332 40.14 41.92 1.81
N ALA A 333 39.82 41.25 2.92
CA ALA A 333 40.00 41.78 4.27
C ALA A 333 41.49 42.02 4.62
N ASP A 334 42.41 41.32 3.94
CA ASP A 334 43.85 41.52 4.09
C ASP A 334 44.35 42.75 3.27
N GLU A 335 43.57 43.19 2.28
CA GLU A 335 43.95 44.29 1.35
C GLU A 335 43.23 45.60 1.67
N ARG A 336 42.04 45.58 2.24
CA ARG A 336 41.25 46.75 2.60
C ARG A 336 40.22 46.44 3.70
N GLU A 337 39.75 47.50 4.35
CA GLU A 337 38.63 47.40 5.28
C GLU A 337 37.33 46.98 4.54
N LEU A 338 36.62 46.03 5.09
CA LEU A 338 35.34 45.55 4.55
C LEU A 338 34.17 46.34 5.10
N THR A 339 33.16 46.56 4.28
CA THR A 339 31.87 47.05 4.79
C THR A 339 31.23 46.03 5.74
N ALA A 340 30.33 46.49 6.61
CA ALA A 340 29.64 45.61 7.58
C ALA A 340 28.91 44.44 6.90
N ASP A 341 28.38 44.62 5.70
CA ASP A 341 27.71 43.55 4.93
C ASP A 341 28.74 42.55 4.34
N GLU A 342 29.86 43.04 3.84
CA GLU A 342 30.97 42.21 3.35
C GLU A 342 31.60 41.39 4.47
N ALA A 343 31.83 42.00 5.65
CA ALA A 343 32.35 41.32 6.83
C ALA A 343 31.43 40.19 7.30
N ARG A 344 30.11 40.44 7.35
CA ARG A 344 29.11 39.39 7.64
C ARG A 344 29.17 38.24 6.64
N LYS A 345 29.33 38.52 5.35
CA LYS A 345 29.44 37.48 4.30
C LYS A 345 30.77 36.73 4.38
N ALA A 346 31.87 37.40 4.69
CA ALA A 346 33.19 36.79 4.91
C ALA A 346 33.16 35.84 6.13
N ALA A 347 32.53 36.24 7.24
CA ALA A 347 32.37 35.44 8.45
C ALA A 347 31.59 34.12 8.20
N GLN A 348 30.83 34.01 7.12
CA GLN A 348 30.13 32.78 6.70
C GLN A 348 31.05 31.69 6.12
N LEU A 349 32.35 31.95 5.94
CA LEU A 349 33.28 31.06 5.25
C LEU A 349 33.29 29.64 5.87
N ASN A 350 33.52 29.52 7.18
CA ASN A 350 33.56 28.24 7.87
C ASN A 350 32.18 27.60 8.01
N PRO A 351 31.10 28.29 8.41
CA PRO A 351 29.74 27.75 8.36
C PRO A 351 29.36 27.18 6.98
N LEU A 352 29.68 27.86 5.87
CA LEU A 352 29.37 27.40 4.51
C LEU A 352 30.22 26.18 4.11
N ARG A 353 31.48 26.08 4.54
CA ARG A 353 32.30 24.88 4.35
C ARG A 353 31.68 23.67 5.06
N VAL A 354 31.28 23.85 6.32
CA VAL A 354 30.63 22.78 7.11
C VAL A 354 29.30 22.38 6.48
N ALA A 355 28.46 23.34 6.10
CA ALA A 355 27.18 23.07 5.44
C ALA A 355 27.36 22.29 4.13
N LEU A 356 28.34 22.70 3.30
CA LEU A 356 28.61 22.01 2.03
C LEU A 356 29.14 20.57 2.25
N LYS A 357 29.95 20.34 3.29
CA LYS A 357 30.49 19.03 3.63
C LYS A 357 29.41 18.10 4.18
N LYS A 358 28.42 18.64 4.89
CA LYS A 358 27.28 17.88 5.46
C LYS A 358 26.22 17.54 4.45
N LEU A 359 26.13 18.28 3.33
CA LEU A 359 25.10 18.03 2.34
C LEU A 359 25.28 16.65 1.70
N PRO A 360 24.28 15.77 1.74
CA PRO A 360 24.39 14.43 1.18
C PRO A 360 24.57 14.50 -0.33
N THR A 361 25.41 13.61 -0.85
CA THR A 361 25.58 13.44 -2.30
C THR A 361 24.42 12.62 -2.82
N LEU A 362 23.63 13.20 -3.71
CA LEU A 362 22.60 12.50 -4.48
C LEU A 362 23.15 12.11 -5.86
N PRO A 363 22.57 11.11 -6.52
CA PRO A 363 22.85 10.82 -7.92
C PRO A 363 22.61 12.04 -8.81
N ALA A 364 23.21 12.07 -9.98
CA ALA A 364 22.87 13.06 -10.99
C ALA A 364 21.37 12.97 -11.32
N PRO A 365 20.67 14.09 -11.49
CA PRO A 365 19.27 14.05 -11.90
C PRO A 365 19.14 13.35 -13.26
N PRO A 366 18.04 12.63 -13.51
CA PRO A 366 17.80 12.00 -14.79
C PRO A 366 17.74 13.07 -15.90
N GLU A 367 18.11 12.67 -17.12
CA GLU A 367 18.13 13.57 -18.29
C GLU A 367 16.74 14.17 -18.59
N VAL A 368 15.69 13.43 -18.28
CA VAL A 368 14.30 13.86 -18.50
C VAL A 368 13.81 14.63 -17.28
N ALA A 369 13.44 15.90 -17.52
CA ALA A 369 12.81 16.70 -16.47
C ALA A 369 11.48 16.08 -16.00
N PRO A 370 11.22 16.04 -14.68
CA PRO A 370 9.97 15.47 -14.16
C PRO A 370 8.76 16.29 -14.62
N PRO A 371 7.76 15.65 -15.24
CA PRO A 371 6.56 16.34 -15.70
C PRO A 371 5.59 16.64 -14.54
N THR A 372 4.41 17.18 -14.87
CA THR A 372 3.33 17.37 -13.89
C THR A 372 2.82 16.02 -13.36
N ARG A 373 2.16 16.02 -12.20
CA ARG A 373 1.60 14.79 -11.62
C ARG A 373 0.57 14.12 -12.53
N PRO A 374 -0.40 14.82 -13.14
CA PRO A 374 -1.31 14.18 -14.11
C PRO A 374 -0.60 13.54 -15.30
N ALA A 375 0.46 14.17 -15.81
CA ALA A 375 1.25 13.57 -16.89
C ALA A 375 2.00 12.30 -16.44
N LEU A 376 2.45 12.23 -15.17
CA LEU A 376 3.00 11.01 -14.58
C LEU A 376 1.93 9.90 -14.46
N ALA A 377 0.71 10.25 -14.11
CA ALA A 377 -0.40 9.29 -14.07
C ALA A 377 -0.75 8.76 -15.47
N ALA A 378 -0.76 9.62 -16.48
CA ALA A 378 -0.97 9.20 -17.87
C ALA A 378 0.16 8.27 -18.36
N GLU A 379 1.42 8.58 -18.01
CA GLU A 379 2.56 7.74 -18.32
C GLU A 379 2.48 6.37 -17.61
N TYR A 380 2.05 6.34 -16.35
CA TYR A 380 1.78 5.09 -15.64
C TYR A 380 0.75 4.21 -16.37
N LEU A 381 -0.37 4.82 -16.81
CA LEU A 381 -1.40 4.09 -17.55
C LEU A 381 -0.90 3.60 -18.92
N ALA A 382 -0.01 4.36 -19.57
CA ALA A 382 0.62 3.92 -20.82
C ALA A 382 1.55 2.71 -20.59
N LEU A 383 2.35 2.71 -19.51
CA LEU A 383 3.18 1.57 -19.13
C LEU A 383 2.32 0.35 -18.75
N LEU A 384 1.20 0.57 -18.08
CA LEU A 384 0.24 -0.48 -17.76
C LEU A 384 -0.33 -1.14 -19.03
N ALA A 385 -0.70 -0.33 -20.03
CA ALA A 385 -1.22 -0.84 -21.31
C ALA A 385 -0.17 -1.62 -22.13
N GLN A 386 1.12 -1.33 -21.93
CA GLN A 386 2.24 -2.01 -22.58
C GLN A 386 2.74 -3.24 -21.82
N ALA A 387 2.33 -3.42 -20.57
CA ALA A 387 2.76 -4.54 -19.76
C ALA A 387 2.28 -5.88 -20.36
N PRO A 388 3.09 -6.96 -20.26
CA PRO A 388 2.66 -8.29 -20.65
C PRO A 388 1.35 -8.70 -19.95
N LYS A 389 0.53 -9.50 -20.62
CA LYS A 389 -0.77 -9.94 -20.07
C LYS A 389 -0.63 -10.66 -18.73
N GLU A 390 0.46 -11.39 -18.55
CA GLU A 390 0.81 -12.08 -17.30
C GLU A 390 1.16 -11.11 -16.16
N CYS A 391 1.43 -9.84 -16.49
CA CYS A 391 1.73 -8.77 -15.55
C CYS A 391 0.57 -7.78 -15.41
N ALA A 392 -0.61 -8.11 -15.95
CA ALA A 392 -1.77 -7.25 -15.87
C ALA A 392 -2.17 -6.99 -14.41
N VAL A 393 -2.35 -5.74 -14.06
CA VAL A 393 -2.80 -5.37 -12.71
C VAL A 393 -4.32 -5.15 -12.70
N PRO A 394 -5.00 -5.46 -11.61
CA PRO A 394 -6.43 -5.18 -11.47
C PRO A 394 -6.75 -3.69 -11.59
N VAL A 395 -7.95 -3.34 -12.07
CA VAL A 395 -8.40 -1.94 -12.23
C VAL A 395 -8.27 -1.14 -10.94
N HIS A 396 -8.51 -1.76 -9.78
CA HIS A 396 -8.38 -1.08 -8.50
C HIS A 396 -6.94 -0.60 -8.22
N THR A 397 -5.91 -1.29 -8.74
CA THR A 397 -4.50 -0.86 -8.62
C THR A 397 -4.23 0.35 -9.53
N ALA A 398 -4.70 0.32 -10.79
CA ALA A 398 -4.59 1.48 -11.69
C ALA A 398 -5.26 2.72 -11.09
N ARG A 399 -6.46 2.55 -10.59
CA ARG A 399 -7.24 3.56 -9.89
C ARG A 399 -6.55 4.10 -8.63
N PHE A 400 -5.94 3.20 -7.85
CA PHE A 400 -5.18 3.57 -6.65
C PHE A 400 -4.03 4.53 -6.98
N HIS A 401 -3.20 4.18 -7.98
CA HIS A 401 -2.09 5.03 -8.40
C HIS A 401 -2.58 6.36 -8.98
N ALA A 402 -3.50 6.33 -9.93
CA ALA A 402 -4.03 7.53 -10.55
C ALA A 402 -4.64 8.50 -9.53
N ARG A 403 -5.43 7.98 -8.57
CA ARG A 403 -6.02 8.78 -7.49
C ARG A 403 -4.98 9.41 -6.57
N ARG A 404 -3.88 8.73 -6.30
CA ARG A 404 -2.82 9.27 -5.45
C ARG A 404 -2.01 10.33 -6.17
N ILE A 405 -1.63 10.05 -7.41
CA ILE A 405 -0.79 10.93 -8.21
C ILE A 405 -1.54 12.24 -8.56
N CYS A 406 -2.82 12.14 -8.97
CA CYS A 406 -3.66 13.28 -9.37
C CYS A 406 -4.54 13.82 -8.24
N ARG A 407 -4.19 13.59 -6.97
CA ARG A 407 -5.10 13.87 -5.85
C ARG A 407 -5.56 15.32 -5.81
N ASP A 408 -4.63 16.25 -5.96
CA ASP A 408 -4.89 17.69 -5.82
C ASP A 408 -5.82 18.17 -6.96
N GLU A 409 -5.54 17.73 -8.19
CA GLU A 409 -6.36 18.05 -9.36
C GLU A 409 -7.74 17.38 -9.30
N LEU A 410 -7.83 16.16 -8.80
CA LEU A 410 -9.11 15.47 -8.60
C LEU A 410 -9.97 16.13 -7.52
N GLU A 411 -9.36 16.65 -6.45
CA GLU A 411 -10.05 17.44 -5.42
C GLU A 411 -10.56 18.77 -6.00
N GLU A 412 -9.70 19.50 -6.73
CA GLU A 412 -10.04 20.79 -7.36
C GLU A 412 -11.18 20.64 -8.37
N LEU A 413 -11.18 19.56 -9.14
CA LEU A 413 -12.21 19.29 -10.16
C LEU A 413 -13.45 18.56 -9.62
N GLY A 414 -13.48 18.18 -8.33
CA GLY A 414 -14.59 17.43 -7.74
C GLY A 414 -14.71 15.97 -8.24
N LEU A 415 -13.64 15.39 -8.79
CA LEU A 415 -13.63 14.08 -9.45
C LEU A 415 -13.20 12.90 -8.56
N LEU A 416 -12.93 13.11 -7.26
CA LEU A 416 -12.42 12.06 -6.35
C LEU A 416 -13.36 10.85 -6.24
N GLU A 417 -14.66 11.09 -6.16
CA GLU A 417 -15.66 10.02 -6.05
C GLU A 417 -15.74 9.20 -7.34
N LEU A 418 -15.70 9.88 -8.49
CA LEU A 418 -15.68 9.24 -9.81
C LEU A 418 -14.42 8.39 -9.99
N MET A 419 -13.27 8.90 -9.60
CA MET A 419 -12.02 8.14 -9.63
C MET A 419 -12.09 6.94 -8.69
N ARG A 420 -12.73 7.04 -7.53
CA ARG A 420 -12.93 5.92 -6.60
C ARG A 420 -13.80 4.83 -7.20
N ASP A 421 -14.83 5.21 -7.95
CA ASP A 421 -15.87 4.31 -8.44
C ASP A 421 -15.61 3.82 -9.88
N ALA A 422 -14.57 4.30 -10.57
CA ALA A 422 -14.17 3.85 -11.89
C ALA A 422 -13.98 2.33 -11.96
N GLU A 423 -14.63 1.67 -12.93
CA GLU A 423 -14.65 0.21 -13.08
C GLU A 423 -13.75 -0.31 -14.19
N SER A 424 -13.23 0.59 -15.02
CA SER A 424 -12.34 0.26 -16.12
C SER A 424 -11.11 1.16 -16.15
N VAL A 425 -10.00 0.66 -16.71
CA VAL A 425 -8.79 1.47 -16.96
C VAL A 425 -9.11 2.63 -17.92
N ALA A 426 -10.06 2.45 -18.84
CA ALA A 426 -10.47 3.50 -19.76
C ALA A 426 -11.16 4.68 -19.04
N GLU A 427 -11.97 4.40 -18.00
CA GLU A 427 -12.56 5.44 -17.15
C GLU A 427 -11.47 6.16 -16.33
N VAL A 428 -10.53 5.42 -15.78
CA VAL A 428 -9.37 6.00 -15.07
C VAL A 428 -8.56 6.91 -15.99
N ASP A 429 -8.26 6.48 -17.23
CA ASP A 429 -7.53 7.28 -18.22
C ASP A 429 -8.26 8.56 -18.59
N ARG A 430 -9.59 8.49 -18.77
CA ARG A 430 -10.43 9.68 -19.05
C ARG A 430 -10.32 10.70 -17.92
N LEU A 431 -10.39 10.27 -16.67
CA LEU A 431 -10.29 11.16 -15.51
C LEU A 431 -8.89 11.76 -15.39
N VAL A 432 -7.83 11.00 -15.68
CA VAL A 432 -6.45 11.51 -15.71
C VAL A 432 -6.28 12.57 -16.81
N ARG A 433 -6.86 12.37 -18.00
CA ARG A 433 -6.82 13.38 -19.10
C ARG A 433 -7.56 14.66 -18.74
N LEU A 434 -8.62 14.59 -17.95
CA LEU A 434 -9.28 15.78 -17.39
C LEU A 434 -8.33 16.54 -16.45
N CYS A 435 -7.61 15.84 -15.58
CA CYS A 435 -6.61 16.44 -14.70
C CYS A 435 -5.42 17.07 -15.47
N GLU A 436 -5.05 16.52 -16.63
CA GLU A 436 -4.02 17.10 -17.51
C GLU A 436 -4.48 18.37 -18.25
N GLY A 437 -5.76 18.72 -18.20
CA GLY A 437 -6.34 19.80 -19.00
C GLY A 437 -6.39 19.51 -20.50
N ARG A 438 -6.23 18.26 -20.92
CA ARG A 438 -6.24 17.82 -22.33
C ARG A 438 -7.65 17.61 -22.91
N MET A 439 -8.69 17.79 -22.10
CA MET A 439 -10.07 17.84 -22.59
C MET A 439 -10.44 19.26 -23.00
N PRO A 440 -11.44 19.44 -23.87
CA PRO A 440 -11.66 20.70 -24.56
C PRO A 440 -11.78 21.89 -23.61
N LYS A 441 -11.22 23.02 -24.05
CA LYS A 441 -11.15 24.30 -23.30
C LYS A 441 -12.53 24.95 -23.04
N ASN A 442 -13.61 24.35 -23.50
CA ASN A 442 -14.98 24.85 -23.33
C ASN A 442 -15.49 24.49 -21.92
N SER A 443 -15.73 25.50 -21.11
CA SER A 443 -16.28 25.35 -19.75
C SER A 443 -17.61 24.60 -19.73
N LEU A 444 -18.49 24.82 -20.75
CA LEU A 444 -19.79 24.16 -20.87
C LEU A 444 -19.69 22.65 -21.12
N GLU A 445 -18.71 22.18 -21.91
CA GLU A 445 -18.47 20.75 -22.09
C GLU A 445 -17.87 20.09 -20.86
N ARG A 446 -17.05 20.82 -20.08
CA ARG A 446 -16.53 20.34 -18.79
C ARG A 446 -17.64 20.22 -17.75
N GLU A 447 -18.54 21.19 -17.68
CA GLU A 447 -19.72 21.17 -16.81
C GLU A 447 -20.67 20.03 -17.20
N ALA A 448 -20.96 19.83 -18.48
CA ALA A 448 -21.82 18.75 -18.97
C ALA A 448 -21.20 17.34 -18.70
N VAL A 449 -19.89 17.18 -18.88
CA VAL A 449 -19.18 15.93 -18.55
C VAL A 449 -19.14 15.70 -17.05
N ALA A 450 -18.91 16.74 -16.24
CA ALA A 450 -18.92 16.65 -14.78
C ALA A 450 -20.34 16.36 -14.24
N GLU A 451 -21.38 16.96 -14.84
CA GLU A 451 -22.77 16.75 -14.47
C GLU A 451 -23.27 15.36 -14.87
N ALA A 452 -22.95 14.89 -16.08
CA ALA A 452 -23.23 13.51 -16.52
C ALA A 452 -22.50 12.47 -15.66
N ALA A 453 -21.25 12.75 -15.30
CA ALA A 453 -20.46 11.91 -14.45
C ALA A 453 -20.96 11.90 -12.98
N ALA A 454 -21.41 13.05 -12.46
CA ALA A 454 -22.05 13.16 -11.15
C ALA A 454 -23.39 12.41 -11.11
N ALA A 455 -24.18 12.48 -12.17
CA ALA A 455 -25.44 11.73 -12.32
C ALA A 455 -25.20 10.22 -12.34
N ALA A 456 -24.20 9.74 -13.09
CA ALA A 456 -23.82 8.33 -13.14
C ALA A 456 -23.30 7.83 -11.79
N ALA A 457 -22.50 8.64 -11.08
CA ALA A 457 -22.02 8.30 -9.74
C ALA A 457 -23.15 8.25 -8.70
N ALA A 458 -24.12 9.15 -8.80
CA ALA A 458 -25.31 9.15 -7.95
C ALA A 458 -26.18 7.91 -8.18
N GLU A 459 -26.34 7.49 -9.44
CA GLU A 459 -27.08 6.28 -9.80
C GLU A 459 -26.38 5.03 -9.27
N LYS A 460 -25.09 4.90 -9.47
CA LYS A 460 -24.26 3.80 -8.97
C LYS A 460 -24.22 3.73 -7.42
N ALA A 461 -24.15 4.89 -6.77
CA ALA A 461 -24.26 4.96 -5.31
C ALA A 461 -25.64 4.52 -4.82
N ARG A 462 -26.70 4.77 -5.61
CA ARG A 462 -28.07 4.30 -5.37
C ARG A 462 -28.15 2.78 -5.50
N GLU A 463 -27.58 2.20 -6.56
CA GLU A 463 -27.53 0.75 -6.79
C GLU A 463 -26.75 0.03 -5.67
N LYS A 464 -25.60 0.55 -5.31
CA LYS A 464 -24.79 -0.01 -4.20
C LYS A 464 -25.54 0.04 -2.85
N ARG A 465 -26.24 1.14 -2.57
CA ARG A 465 -27.10 1.23 -1.38
C ARG A 465 -28.24 0.20 -1.43
N ASN A 466 -28.87 0.02 -2.58
CA ASN A 466 -29.91 -0.99 -2.76
C ASN A 466 -29.38 -2.40 -2.59
N ALA A 467 -28.21 -2.73 -3.14
CA ALA A 467 -27.58 -4.04 -2.97
C ALA A 467 -27.24 -4.33 -1.50
N THR A 468 -26.72 -3.34 -0.77
CA THR A 468 -26.44 -3.48 0.67
C THR A 468 -27.71 -3.74 1.46
N ARG A 469 -28.79 -2.98 1.20
CA ARG A 469 -30.09 -3.15 1.87
C ARG A 469 -30.73 -4.48 1.54
N ARG A 470 -30.62 -4.91 0.28
CA ARG A 470 -31.09 -6.24 -0.14
C ARG A 470 -30.40 -7.32 0.67
N LYS A 471 -29.10 -7.25 0.84
CA LYS A 471 -28.34 -8.20 1.66
C LYS A 471 -28.73 -8.15 3.14
N GLU A 472 -28.88 -6.97 3.72
CA GLU A 472 -29.33 -6.81 5.11
C GLU A 472 -30.74 -7.36 5.31
N PHE A 473 -31.61 -7.19 4.32
CA PHE A 473 -32.95 -7.77 4.32
C PHE A 473 -32.89 -9.30 4.21
N GLU A 474 -32.13 -9.85 3.28
CA GLU A 474 -31.91 -11.30 3.14
C GLU A 474 -31.41 -11.92 4.44
N ASP A 475 -30.45 -11.30 5.12
CA ASP A 475 -29.93 -11.76 6.40
C ASP A 475 -30.97 -11.72 7.53
N ARG A 476 -31.86 -10.73 7.50
CA ARG A 476 -32.97 -10.58 8.45
C ARG A 476 -34.02 -11.65 8.20
N MET A 477 -34.37 -11.92 6.94
CA MET A 477 -35.35 -12.91 6.55
C MET A 477 -34.85 -14.33 6.83
N LYS A 478 -33.57 -14.63 6.58
CA LYS A 478 -32.95 -15.91 6.98
C LYS A 478 -33.04 -16.14 8.49
N ARG A 479 -32.79 -15.12 9.30
CA ARG A 479 -32.93 -15.24 10.76
C ARG A 479 -34.37 -15.47 11.20
N ARG A 480 -35.34 -14.87 10.47
CA ARG A 480 -36.76 -15.06 10.74
C ARG A 480 -37.27 -16.44 10.30
N ALA A 481 -36.91 -16.87 9.08
CA ALA A 481 -37.25 -18.21 8.57
C ALA A 481 -36.77 -19.32 9.51
N ARG A 482 -35.52 -19.23 10.02
CA ARG A 482 -34.99 -20.18 11.02
C ARG A 482 -35.78 -20.21 12.32
N ARG A 483 -36.29 -19.05 12.77
CA ARG A 483 -37.16 -19.01 13.97
C ARG A 483 -38.54 -19.58 13.73
N GLU A 484 -39.05 -19.48 12.51
CA GLU A 484 -40.37 -19.97 12.11
C GLU A 484 -40.34 -21.38 11.52
N GLY A 485 -39.16 -22.03 11.40
CA GLY A 485 -39.01 -23.40 10.84
C GLY A 485 -39.34 -23.51 9.35
N LYS A 486 -39.22 -22.40 8.60
CA LYS A 486 -39.51 -22.30 7.17
C LYS A 486 -38.25 -22.39 6.32
N ALA A 487 -38.38 -22.80 5.04
CA ALA A 487 -37.26 -22.85 4.11
C ALA A 487 -36.78 -21.43 3.76
N ASP A 488 -35.47 -21.18 3.89
CA ASP A 488 -34.82 -19.87 3.74
C ASP A 488 -35.11 -19.23 2.36
N ASP A 489 -34.97 -20.00 1.27
CA ASP A 489 -34.95 -19.47 -0.09
C ASP A 489 -36.36 -19.05 -0.62
N GLU A 490 -37.40 -19.72 -0.22
CA GLU A 490 -38.76 -19.34 -0.63
C GLU A 490 -39.25 -18.12 0.12
N TYR A 491 -38.97 -18.03 1.40
CA TYR A 491 -39.32 -16.91 2.26
C TYR A 491 -38.64 -15.61 1.83
N ILE A 492 -37.36 -15.70 1.37
CA ILE A 492 -36.60 -14.57 0.85
C ILE A 492 -37.16 -14.14 -0.51
N ARG A 493 -37.45 -15.07 -1.42
CA ARG A 493 -38.00 -14.76 -2.75
C ARG A 493 -39.32 -14.00 -2.66
N GLN A 494 -40.23 -14.40 -1.80
CA GLN A 494 -41.51 -13.71 -1.60
C GLN A 494 -41.36 -12.31 -1.09
N GLY A 495 -40.38 -12.03 -0.21
CA GLY A 495 -40.14 -10.70 0.36
C GLY A 495 -39.34 -9.73 -0.51
N LEU A 496 -38.61 -10.24 -1.51
CA LEU A 496 -37.76 -9.44 -2.41
C LEU A 496 -38.31 -9.28 -3.84
N ALA A 497 -39.38 -10.01 -4.16
CA ALA A 497 -40.00 -9.90 -5.47
C ALA A 497 -40.37 -8.42 -5.74
N PRO A 498 -39.89 -7.81 -6.84
CA PRO A 498 -40.31 -6.45 -7.18
C PRO A 498 -41.82 -6.46 -7.46
N PRO A 499 -42.52 -5.38 -7.13
CA PRO A 499 -43.92 -5.24 -7.53
C PRO A 499 -44.00 -5.28 -9.07
N ASP A 500 -44.96 -6.00 -9.60
CA ASP A 500 -45.27 -5.99 -11.03
C ASP A 500 -45.94 -4.68 -11.46
N ALA A 501 -46.12 -4.52 -12.79
CA ALA A 501 -46.72 -3.33 -13.33
C ALA A 501 -48.20 -3.16 -12.90
N ASP A 502 -48.91 -4.28 -12.76
CA ASP A 502 -50.33 -4.29 -12.36
C ASP A 502 -50.48 -3.87 -10.90
N ALA A 503 -49.64 -4.38 -9.98
CA ALA A 503 -49.63 -3.95 -8.58
C ALA A 503 -49.31 -2.46 -8.43
N VAL A 504 -48.43 -1.91 -9.27
CA VAL A 504 -48.12 -0.48 -9.26
C VAL A 504 -49.30 0.33 -9.84
N ALA A 505 -50.00 -0.15 -10.86
CA ALA A 505 -51.19 0.47 -11.39
C ALA A 505 -52.33 0.47 -10.36
N GLU A 506 -52.57 -0.66 -9.68
CA GLU A 506 -53.54 -0.79 -8.59
C GLU A 506 -53.22 0.18 -7.42
N LEU A 507 -51.95 0.24 -7.00
CA LEU A 507 -51.50 1.20 -6.00
C LEU A 507 -51.86 2.65 -6.36
N ARG A 508 -51.62 3.03 -7.61
CA ARG A 508 -51.87 4.40 -8.08
C ARG A 508 -53.35 4.73 -8.15
N ALA A 509 -54.17 3.73 -8.40
CA ALA A 509 -55.62 3.87 -8.43
C ALA A 509 -56.27 4.05 -7.03
N LEU A 510 -55.60 3.61 -5.97
CA LEU A 510 -56.09 3.74 -4.60
C LEU A 510 -56.10 5.19 -4.12
N GLN A 511 -57.03 5.51 -3.19
CA GLN A 511 -57.02 6.79 -2.50
C GLN A 511 -55.75 6.90 -1.62
N PRO A 512 -55.16 8.11 -1.47
CA PRO A 512 -53.91 8.30 -0.76
C PRO A 512 -53.87 7.70 0.66
N LYS A 513 -54.98 7.76 1.39
CA LYS A 513 -55.12 7.20 2.75
C LYS A 513 -55.09 5.67 2.83
N GLU A 514 -55.35 4.96 1.72
CA GLU A 514 -55.42 3.51 1.62
C GLU A 514 -54.09 2.93 1.15
N ARG A 515 -53.29 3.69 0.39
CA ARG A 515 -52.02 3.27 -0.22
C ARG A 515 -51.06 2.67 0.77
N MET A 516 -50.87 3.30 1.94
CA MET A 516 -49.89 2.84 2.94
C MET A 516 -50.26 1.47 3.49
N GLY A 517 -51.50 1.24 3.87
CA GLY A 517 -51.95 -0.06 4.37
C GLY A 517 -51.86 -1.17 3.34
N TRP A 518 -52.37 -0.90 2.14
CA TRP A 518 -52.34 -1.84 1.02
C TRP A 518 -50.90 -2.22 0.63
N TRP A 519 -50.01 -1.23 0.54
CA TRP A 519 -48.61 -1.42 0.20
C TRP A 519 -47.83 -2.17 1.27
N SER A 520 -47.95 -1.77 2.52
CA SER A 520 -47.22 -2.37 3.64
C SER A 520 -47.55 -3.86 3.83
N ALA A 521 -48.78 -4.26 3.51
CA ALA A 521 -49.20 -5.66 3.61
C ALA A 521 -48.56 -6.55 2.52
N ARG A 522 -48.28 -6.01 1.33
CA ARG A 522 -47.79 -6.74 0.14
C ARG A 522 -46.32 -6.49 -0.16
N PHE A 523 -45.89 -5.25 -0.12
CA PHE A 523 -44.60 -4.78 -0.58
C PHE A 523 -43.87 -3.93 0.48
N GLY A 524 -44.00 -4.25 1.73
CA GLY A 524 -43.48 -3.44 2.85
C GLY A 524 -41.97 -3.17 2.85
N GLN A 525 -41.20 -3.88 2.00
CA GLN A 525 -39.76 -3.67 1.80
C GLN A 525 -39.44 -2.65 0.73
N HIS A 526 -40.39 -2.41 -0.18
CA HIS A 526 -40.23 -1.49 -1.29
C HIS A 526 -40.77 -0.10 -0.92
N CYS A 527 -40.17 0.93 -1.48
CA CYS A 527 -40.52 2.30 -1.18
C CYS A 527 -41.87 2.69 -1.83
N LEU A 528 -42.87 2.96 -1.01
CA LEU A 528 -44.19 3.39 -1.45
C LEU A 528 -44.11 4.64 -2.34
N ALA A 529 -43.40 5.69 -1.91
CA ALA A 529 -43.30 6.95 -2.66
C ALA A 529 -42.64 6.74 -4.04
N TYR A 530 -41.59 5.92 -4.11
CA TYR A 530 -40.91 5.62 -5.38
C TYR A 530 -41.83 4.92 -6.37
N HIS A 531 -42.68 3.98 -5.94
CA HIS A 531 -43.56 3.23 -6.82
C HIS A 531 -44.89 3.99 -7.12
N ALA A 532 -45.37 4.78 -6.19
CA ALA A 532 -46.58 5.55 -6.35
C ALA A 532 -46.37 6.82 -7.22
N GLU A 533 -45.26 7.53 -6.95
CA GLU A 533 -45.02 8.88 -7.49
C GLU A 533 -43.87 8.90 -8.52
N GLY A 534 -43.16 7.78 -8.71
CA GLY A 534 -41.98 7.69 -9.59
C GLY A 534 -40.71 8.20 -8.95
N GLU A 535 -40.82 9.01 -7.89
CA GLU A 535 -39.72 9.62 -7.18
C GLU A 535 -39.81 9.42 -5.66
N CYS A 536 -38.68 9.50 -4.97
CA CYS A 536 -38.64 9.46 -3.52
C CYS A 536 -37.77 10.61 -3.00
N ALA A 537 -38.37 11.60 -2.37
CA ALA A 537 -37.66 12.75 -1.80
C ALA A 537 -36.50 12.38 -0.85
N ARG A 538 -36.55 11.18 -0.24
CA ARG A 538 -35.49 10.67 0.63
C ARG A 538 -34.33 10.01 -0.14
N SER A 539 -34.47 9.75 -1.45
CA SER A 539 -33.42 9.11 -2.24
C SER A 539 -32.16 9.96 -2.35
N ASN A 540 -32.32 11.29 -2.37
CA ASN A 540 -31.25 12.28 -2.53
C ASN A 540 -30.78 12.88 -1.18
N GLY A 541 -31.37 12.47 -0.04
CA GLY A 541 -30.98 12.96 1.29
C GLY A 541 -29.74 12.25 1.85
N THR A 542 -29.09 12.91 2.82
CA THR A 542 -27.86 12.43 3.50
C THR A 542 -27.95 11.01 4.06
N PHE A 543 -29.14 10.56 4.44
CA PHE A 543 -29.38 9.21 5.00
C PHE A 543 -30.01 8.24 4.00
N GLY A 544 -30.46 8.72 2.84
CA GLY A 544 -31.13 7.92 1.81
C GLY A 544 -32.48 7.33 2.29
N CYS A 545 -33.22 6.70 1.39
CA CYS A 545 -34.47 6.01 1.74
C CYS A 545 -34.19 4.64 2.41
N ALA A 546 -34.97 4.28 3.44
CA ALA A 546 -34.83 3.00 4.14
C ALA A 546 -35.42 1.79 3.36
N PHE A 547 -36.12 2.02 2.27
CA PHE A 547 -36.82 1.02 1.48
C PHE A 547 -36.16 0.81 0.09
N LEU A 548 -36.43 -0.34 -0.54
CA LEU A 548 -35.90 -0.69 -1.85
C LEU A 548 -36.53 0.17 -2.97
N HIS A 549 -35.69 0.68 -3.85
CA HIS A 549 -36.08 1.36 -5.09
C HIS A 549 -35.74 0.43 -6.28
N VAL A 550 -36.64 -0.49 -6.61
CA VAL A 550 -36.47 -1.45 -7.71
C VAL A 550 -37.51 -1.13 -8.77
N LYS A 551 -37.11 -1.07 -10.03
CA LYS A 551 -38.07 -0.89 -11.13
C LYS A 551 -39.08 -2.05 -11.12
N PRO A 552 -40.36 -1.80 -11.44
CA PRO A 552 -41.33 -2.87 -11.63
C PRO A 552 -40.82 -3.90 -12.64
N ALA A 553 -41.14 -5.18 -12.44
CA ALA A 553 -40.87 -6.20 -13.45
C ALA A 553 -41.58 -5.83 -14.78
N ALA A 554 -40.88 -5.97 -15.90
CA ALA A 554 -41.54 -5.84 -17.21
C ALA A 554 -42.64 -6.93 -17.32
N PRO A 555 -43.76 -6.62 -17.94
CA PRO A 555 -44.75 -7.66 -18.22
C PRO A 555 -44.06 -8.79 -19.00
N ALA A 556 -44.36 -10.04 -18.63
CA ALA A 556 -43.87 -11.19 -19.38
C ALA A 556 -44.38 -11.08 -20.80
N ASP A 557 -43.44 -11.05 -21.77
CA ASP A 557 -43.82 -11.06 -23.20
C ASP A 557 -44.75 -12.24 -23.41
N GLU A 558 -45.95 -11.95 -23.93
CA GLU A 558 -46.84 -12.98 -24.44
C GLU A 558 -46.07 -13.78 -25.50
N PRO A 559 -46.12 -15.13 -25.48
CA PRO A 559 -45.48 -15.92 -26.52
C PRO A 559 -46.11 -15.52 -27.85
N SER A 560 -45.31 -14.94 -28.74
CA SER A 560 -45.72 -14.64 -30.09
C SER A 560 -46.28 -15.90 -30.73
N ALA A 561 -47.57 -15.94 -30.93
CA ALA A 561 -48.23 -16.91 -31.75
C ALA A 561 -47.67 -16.80 -33.18
N MET A 562 -46.72 -17.67 -33.52
CA MET A 562 -46.36 -17.90 -34.90
C MET A 562 -47.47 -18.78 -35.50
N GLY A 563 -48.28 -18.15 -36.37
CA GLY A 563 -49.01 -18.85 -37.40
C GLY A 563 -48.10 -19.13 -38.60
#